data_b033f2cf3e308974d53b034ec5c6a684
#
_entry.id   b033f2cf3e308974d53b034ec5c6a684
#
_cell.length_a   1.000
_cell.length_b   1.000
_cell.length_c   1.000
_cell.angle_alpha   90.00
_cell.angle_beta   90.00
_cell.angle_gamma   90.00
#
_symmetry.space_group_name_H-M   'P 1'
#
loop_
_entity.id
_entity.type
_entity.pdbx_description
1 polymer ?
#
loop_
_entity_poly.entity_id
_entity_poly.type
_entity_poly.pdbx_seq_one_letter_code
_entity_poly.pdbx_strand_id
1 'polypeptide(L)'
;TDSASVFSILRSKGVYLKERLRPTLELESGSNDPMAYMLTLLLIAYIQSGGMNIWEAGLSLVIQLSVGAIAGFLLGKLAVLIINKIDIDNESLYPILLLATAFFTFAATTLCKGNGYLAVYIAGLVVGNAKIVHKKSMGTFFDGFAWLWQIVMFLTLGLLVNPHELLPVASVGVL
;
A
#
# COMPACT_ATOMS: atom_id res chain seq x y z
N THR A 1 6.66 4.26 -10.65
CA THR A 1 5.65 3.69 -11.60
C THR A 1 4.34 3.47 -10.86
N ASP A 2 3.22 3.97 -11.38
CA ASP A 2 1.90 3.66 -10.84
C ASP A 2 1.52 2.21 -11.18
N SER A 3 1.58 1.33 -10.18
CA SER A 3 1.27 -0.09 -10.34
C SER A 3 -0.20 -0.30 -10.72
N ALA A 4 -1.12 0.48 -10.17
CA ALA A 4 -2.55 0.33 -10.45
C ALA A 4 -2.86 0.55 -11.93
N SER A 5 -2.33 1.62 -12.53
CA SER A 5 -2.54 1.92 -13.96
C SER A 5 -1.81 0.93 -14.88
N VAL A 6 -0.53 0.65 -14.60
CA VAL A 6 0.28 -0.23 -15.46
C VAL A 6 -0.26 -1.66 -15.47
N PHE A 7 -0.56 -2.23 -14.29
CA PHE A 7 -1.04 -3.61 -14.21
C PHE A 7 -2.47 -3.77 -14.69
N SER A 8 -3.32 -2.74 -14.54
CA SER A 8 -4.67 -2.77 -15.11
C SER A 8 -4.62 -2.84 -16.65
N ILE A 9 -3.75 -2.03 -17.29
CA ILE A 9 -3.57 -2.04 -18.74
C ILE A 9 -2.98 -3.37 -19.21
N LEU A 10 -1.96 -3.89 -18.53
CA LEU A 10 -1.33 -5.16 -18.90
C LEU A 10 -2.32 -6.34 -18.80
N ARG A 11 -3.16 -6.37 -17.75
CA ARG A 11 -4.20 -7.40 -17.59
C ARG A 11 -5.29 -7.28 -18.66
N SER A 12 -5.79 -6.07 -18.91
CA SER A 12 -6.89 -5.84 -19.88
C SER A 12 -6.51 -6.19 -21.32
N LYS A 13 -5.23 -6.00 -21.68
CA LYS A 13 -4.70 -6.28 -23.03
C LYS A 13 -4.06 -7.65 -23.18
N GLY A 14 -4.01 -8.46 -22.12
CA GLY A 14 -3.38 -9.78 -22.15
C GLY A 14 -1.88 -9.75 -22.51
N VAL A 15 -1.21 -8.63 -22.26
CA VAL A 15 0.21 -8.48 -22.56
C VAL A 15 1.02 -9.08 -21.43
N TYR A 16 1.84 -10.07 -21.76
CA TYR A 16 2.79 -10.67 -20.83
C TYR A 16 4.14 -9.99 -20.94
N LEU A 17 4.63 -9.49 -19.81
CA LEU A 17 5.99 -8.97 -19.71
C LEU A 17 6.98 -10.13 -19.69
N LYS A 18 8.05 -10.02 -20.50
CA LYS A 18 9.12 -11.02 -20.56
C LYS A 18 9.93 -11.01 -19.26
N GLU A 19 10.44 -12.19 -18.90
CA GLU A 19 11.36 -12.41 -17.79
C GLU A 19 10.80 -11.97 -16.44
N ARG A 20 11.59 -11.20 -15.65
CA ARG A 20 11.25 -10.75 -14.30
C ARG A 20 10.76 -9.30 -14.24
N LEU A 21 10.39 -8.71 -15.37
CA LEU A 21 9.97 -7.30 -15.41
C LEU A 21 8.73 -7.04 -14.55
N ARG A 22 7.78 -7.96 -14.54
CA ARG A 22 6.57 -7.80 -13.73
C ARG A 22 6.88 -7.74 -12.22
N PRO A 23 7.61 -8.70 -11.61
CA PRO A 23 7.98 -8.60 -10.21
C PRO A 23 8.83 -7.36 -9.88
N THR A 24 9.67 -6.92 -10.80
CA THR A 24 10.50 -5.72 -10.62
C THR A 24 9.64 -4.46 -10.55
N LEU A 25 8.66 -4.33 -11.44
CA LEU A 25 7.73 -3.19 -11.42
C LEU A 25 6.81 -3.21 -10.18
N GLU A 26 6.37 -4.40 -9.76
CA GLU A 26 5.60 -4.55 -8.52
C GLU A 26 6.41 -4.14 -7.29
N LEU A 27 7.68 -4.52 -7.22
CA LEU A 27 8.57 -4.14 -6.12
C LEU A 27 8.90 -2.65 -6.15
N GLU A 28 9.18 -2.10 -7.31
CA GLU A 28 9.47 -0.66 -7.49
C GLU A 28 8.29 0.18 -7.02
N SER A 29 7.08 -0.09 -7.50
CA SER A 29 5.88 0.63 -7.07
C SER A 29 5.57 0.44 -5.59
N GLY A 30 5.66 -0.80 -5.08
CA GLY A 30 5.40 -1.08 -3.68
C GLY A 30 6.39 -0.44 -2.72
N SER A 31 7.59 -0.08 -3.18
CA SER A 31 8.60 0.63 -2.36
C SER A 31 8.48 2.15 -2.48
N ASN A 32 8.14 2.68 -3.66
CA ASN A 32 8.06 4.13 -3.84
C ASN A 32 6.80 4.74 -3.22
N ASP A 33 5.66 4.04 -3.19
CA ASP A 33 4.41 4.57 -2.63
C ASP A 33 4.53 4.92 -1.14
N PRO A 34 5.03 4.04 -0.24
CA PRO A 34 5.27 4.40 1.14
C PRO A 34 6.26 5.55 1.31
N MET A 35 7.30 5.62 0.46
CA MET A 35 8.30 6.69 0.51
C MET A 35 7.71 8.03 0.08
N ALA A 36 6.93 8.07 -1.00
CA ALA A 36 6.27 9.28 -1.46
C ALA A 36 5.31 9.84 -0.40
N TYR A 37 4.50 8.98 0.21
CA TYR A 37 3.63 9.36 1.31
C TYR A 37 4.40 9.95 2.50
N MET A 38 5.46 9.29 2.94
CA MET A 38 6.28 9.75 4.07
C MET A 38 6.95 11.09 3.78
N LEU A 39 7.54 11.26 2.59
CA LEU A 39 8.18 12.51 2.18
C LEU A 39 7.18 13.66 2.12
N THR A 40 5.97 13.40 1.61
CA THR A 40 4.90 14.40 1.58
C THR A 40 4.51 14.85 2.98
N LEU A 41 4.29 13.91 3.90
CA LEU A 41 3.97 14.26 5.30
C LEU A 41 5.10 15.00 6.01
N LEU A 42 6.36 14.64 5.75
CA LEU A 42 7.50 15.35 6.30
C LEU A 42 7.60 16.79 5.79
N LEU A 43 7.36 16.99 4.48
CA LEU A 43 7.35 18.34 3.90
C LEU A 43 6.23 19.20 4.48
N ILE A 44 5.03 18.63 4.65
CA ILE A 44 3.90 19.31 5.29
C ILE A 44 4.27 19.68 6.74
N ALA A 45 4.81 18.75 7.51
CA ALA A 45 5.23 19.00 8.88
C ALA A 45 6.33 20.07 8.97
N TYR A 46 7.29 20.06 8.05
CA TYR A 46 8.34 21.07 7.94
C TYR A 46 7.77 22.47 7.70
N ILE A 47 6.83 22.60 6.77
CA ILE A 47 6.17 23.88 6.46
C ILE A 47 5.35 24.37 7.67
N GLN A 48 4.61 23.48 8.32
CA GLN A 48 3.74 23.83 9.45
C GLN A 48 4.52 24.20 10.73
N SER A 49 5.68 23.59 10.95
CA SER A 49 6.52 23.84 12.13
C SER A 49 7.44 25.06 12.03
N GLY A 50 7.47 25.71 10.86
CA GLY A 50 8.37 26.86 10.63
C GLY A 50 9.86 26.47 10.49
N GLY A 51 10.15 25.19 10.31
CA GLY A 51 11.48 24.61 10.14
C GLY A 51 11.74 23.47 11.12
N MET A 52 11.86 22.27 10.61
CA MET A 52 12.25 21.08 11.38
C MET A 52 13.76 20.87 11.24
N ASN A 53 14.42 20.41 12.29
CA ASN A 53 15.81 20.02 12.18
C ASN A 53 15.93 18.82 11.22
N ILE A 54 16.81 18.95 10.22
CA ILE A 54 17.04 17.89 9.21
C ILE A 54 17.42 16.54 9.87
N TRP A 55 18.10 16.58 10.99
CA TRP A 55 18.46 15.39 11.75
C TRP A 55 17.24 14.69 12.36
N GLU A 56 16.31 15.45 12.92
CA GLU A 56 15.06 14.92 13.49
C GLU A 56 14.17 14.31 12.39
N ALA A 57 14.11 14.96 11.24
CA ALA A 57 13.40 14.45 10.08
C ALA A 57 14.00 13.11 9.59
N GLY A 58 15.32 13.03 9.47
CA GLY A 58 16.01 11.80 9.08
C GLY A 58 15.82 10.66 10.08
N LEU A 59 15.91 10.96 11.38
CA LEU A 59 15.68 9.97 12.44
C LEU A 59 14.23 9.47 12.42
N SER A 60 13.27 10.36 12.23
CA SER A 60 11.85 9.99 12.10
C SER A 60 11.60 9.04 10.92
N LEU A 61 12.22 9.30 9.76
CA LEU A 61 12.15 8.41 8.60
C LEU A 61 12.67 7.02 8.91
N VAL A 62 13.86 6.94 9.51
CA VAL A 62 14.48 5.64 9.86
C VAL A 62 13.60 4.86 10.82
N ILE A 63 13.05 5.51 11.84
CA ILE A 63 12.15 4.88 12.82
C ILE A 63 10.90 4.37 12.13
N GLN A 64 10.24 5.20 11.32
CA GLN A 64 9.00 4.83 10.63
C GLN A 64 9.20 3.66 9.68
N LEU A 65 10.30 3.63 8.92
CA LEU A 65 10.64 2.54 8.02
C LEU A 65 10.96 1.25 8.79
N SER A 66 11.78 1.34 9.83
CA SER A 66 12.20 0.17 10.62
C SER A 66 11.01 -0.46 11.35
N VAL A 67 10.22 0.35 12.06
CA VAL A 67 9.01 -0.11 12.77
C VAL A 67 7.99 -0.67 11.78
N GLY A 68 7.79 0.00 10.65
CA GLY A 68 6.89 -0.46 9.58
C GLY A 68 7.30 -1.82 9.03
N ALA A 69 8.59 -1.99 8.73
CA ALA A 69 9.10 -3.25 8.19
C ALA A 69 8.99 -4.40 9.20
N ILE A 70 9.40 -4.19 10.43
CA ILE A 70 9.36 -5.22 11.49
C ILE A 70 7.92 -5.60 11.81
N ALA A 71 7.05 -4.61 12.04
CA ALA A 71 5.64 -4.85 12.32
C ALA A 71 4.95 -5.58 11.16
N GLY A 72 5.17 -5.15 9.92
CA GLY A 72 4.62 -5.80 8.74
C GLY A 72 5.04 -7.26 8.61
N PHE A 73 6.31 -7.56 8.85
CA PHE A 73 6.81 -8.94 8.81
C PHE A 73 6.21 -9.81 9.92
N LEU A 74 6.18 -9.32 11.16
CA LEU A 74 5.64 -10.05 12.30
C LEU A 74 4.14 -10.29 12.17
N LEU A 75 3.38 -9.23 11.87
CA LEU A 75 1.93 -9.31 11.71
C LEU A 75 1.54 -10.09 10.46
N GLY A 76 2.33 -10.03 9.38
CA GLY A 76 2.15 -10.88 8.21
C GLY A 76 2.32 -12.36 8.53
N LYS A 77 3.35 -12.74 9.30
CA LYS A 77 3.51 -14.12 9.79
C LYS A 77 2.36 -14.54 10.70
N LEU A 78 1.93 -13.65 11.60
CA LEU A 78 0.79 -13.92 12.47
C LEU A 78 -0.49 -14.15 11.65
N ALA A 79 -0.73 -13.34 10.61
CA ALA A 79 -1.86 -13.51 9.70
C ALA A 79 -1.83 -14.89 9.01
N VAL A 80 -0.67 -15.34 8.52
CA VAL A 80 -0.51 -16.68 7.93
C VAL A 80 -0.84 -17.77 8.94
N LEU A 81 -0.37 -17.65 10.18
CA LEU A 81 -0.66 -18.61 11.24
C LEU A 81 -2.15 -18.66 11.57
N ILE A 82 -2.78 -17.50 11.69
CA ILE A 82 -4.22 -17.38 11.98
C ILE A 82 -5.03 -18.02 10.85
N ILE A 83 -4.77 -17.66 9.60
CA ILE A 83 -5.49 -18.16 8.42
C ILE A 83 -5.38 -19.68 8.31
N ASN A 84 -4.20 -20.25 8.57
CA ASN A 84 -3.98 -21.68 8.45
C ASN A 84 -4.49 -22.49 9.67
N LYS A 85 -4.67 -21.84 10.82
CA LYS A 85 -5.10 -22.51 12.05
C LYS A 85 -6.61 -22.42 12.28
N ILE A 86 -7.24 -21.37 11.78
CA ILE A 86 -8.68 -21.20 11.87
C ILE A 86 -9.33 -22.10 10.82
N ASP A 87 -10.25 -22.95 11.28
CA ASP A 87 -11.10 -23.77 10.42
C ASP A 87 -12.48 -23.09 10.35
N ILE A 88 -12.73 -22.41 9.25
CA ILE A 88 -14.00 -21.69 9.02
C ILE A 88 -14.77 -22.47 7.95
N ASP A 89 -15.97 -22.92 8.29
CA ASP A 89 -16.83 -23.69 7.38
C ASP A 89 -17.13 -22.95 6.05
N ASN A 90 -17.18 -21.60 6.11
CA ASN A 90 -17.48 -20.78 4.94
C ASN A 90 -16.22 -20.15 4.34
N GLU A 91 -15.79 -20.65 3.19
CA GLU A 91 -14.61 -20.17 2.48
C GLU A 91 -14.63 -18.66 2.16
N SER A 92 -15.82 -18.08 1.99
CA SER A 92 -15.99 -16.65 1.68
C SER A 92 -15.58 -15.72 2.82
N LEU A 93 -15.41 -16.24 4.04
CA LEU A 93 -14.97 -15.45 5.19
C LEU A 93 -13.43 -15.26 5.26
N TYR A 94 -12.65 -16.12 4.61
CA TYR A 94 -11.19 -15.99 4.59
C TYR A 94 -10.67 -14.68 3.97
N PRO A 95 -11.22 -14.19 2.83
CA PRO A 95 -10.85 -12.88 2.30
C PRO A 95 -11.17 -11.74 3.27
N ILE A 96 -12.30 -11.82 3.98
CA ILE A 96 -12.70 -10.80 4.97
C ILE A 96 -11.76 -10.82 6.17
N LEU A 97 -11.37 -12.00 6.64
CA LEU A 97 -10.39 -12.16 7.70
C LEU A 97 -9.04 -11.55 7.29
N LEU A 98 -8.58 -11.79 6.06
CA LEU A 98 -7.34 -11.21 5.55
C LEU A 98 -7.44 -9.68 5.44
N LEU A 99 -8.59 -9.15 5.01
CA LEU A 99 -8.83 -7.71 4.97
C LEU A 99 -8.79 -7.10 6.39
N ALA A 100 -9.42 -7.76 7.36
CA ALA A 100 -9.38 -7.33 8.76
C ALA A 100 -7.94 -7.33 9.32
N THR A 101 -7.12 -8.34 8.98
CA THR A 101 -5.70 -8.37 9.39
C THR A 101 -4.90 -7.26 8.72
N ALA A 102 -5.21 -6.86 7.48
CA ALA A 102 -4.57 -5.73 6.80
C ALA A 102 -4.87 -4.40 7.52
N PHE A 103 -6.14 -4.13 7.84
CA PHE A 103 -6.52 -2.94 8.61
C PHE A 103 -5.92 -2.94 10.01
N PHE A 104 -5.91 -4.08 10.69
CA PHE A 104 -5.26 -4.22 11.99
C PHE A 104 -3.76 -3.94 11.91
N THR A 105 -3.08 -4.47 10.90
CA THR A 105 -1.64 -4.22 10.67
C THR A 105 -1.36 -2.74 10.47
N PHE A 106 -2.18 -2.07 9.65
CA PHE A 106 -2.06 -0.63 9.43
C PHE A 106 -2.23 0.15 10.75
N ALA A 107 -3.32 -0.09 11.47
CA ALA A 107 -3.65 0.63 12.69
C ALA A 107 -2.61 0.39 13.80
N ALA A 108 -2.25 -0.86 14.06
CA ALA A 108 -1.27 -1.22 15.08
C ALA A 108 0.10 -0.61 14.81
N THR A 109 0.55 -0.64 13.54
CA THR A 109 1.84 -0.06 13.16
C THR A 109 1.84 1.45 13.29
N THR A 110 0.77 2.11 12.89
CA THR A 110 0.62 3.58 13.02
C THR A 110 0.60 4.01 14.49
N LEU A 111 -0.06 3.27 15.38
CA LEU A 111 -0.02 3.51 16.82
C LEU A 111 1.40 3.42 17.39
N CYS A 112 2.24 2.52 16.85
CA CYS A 112 3.65 2.38 17.20
C CYS A 112 4.55 3.42 16.51
N LYS A 113 4.01 4.46 15.89
CA LYS A 113 4.74 5.48 15.12
C LYS A 113 5.53 4.91 13.91
N GLY A 114 5.14 3.74 13.41
CA GLY A 114 5.66 3.14 12.19
C GLY A 114 4.85 3.53 10.95
N ASN A 115 5.41 3.28 9.77
CA ASN A 115 4.67 3.46 8.53
C ASN A 115 3.70 2.29 8.30
N GLY A 116 2.38 2.55 8.49
CA GLY A 116 1.33 1.55 8.31
C GLY A 116 1.21 1.04 6.87
N TYR A 117 1.43 1.88 5.87
CA TYR A 117 1.40 1.46 4.44
C TYR A 117 2.52 0.47 4.13
N LEU A 118 3.74 0.77 4.57
CA LEU A 118 4.88 -0.14 4.42
C LEU A 118 4.62 -1.47 5.15
N ALA A 119 4.04 -1.41 6.35
CA ALA A 119 3.73 -2.62 7.12
C ALA A 119 2.71 -3.51 6.41
N VAL A 120 1.62 -2.94 5.88
CA VAL A 120 0.62 -3.69 5.11
C VAL A 120 1.22 -4.26 3.84
N TYR A 121 2.06 -3.51 3.14
CA TYR A 121 2.75 -4.00 1.95
C TYR A 121 3.63 -5.22 2.26
N ILE A 122 4.48 -5.14 3.30
CA ILE A 122 5.35 -6.24 3.71
C ILE A 122 4.52 -7.44 4.21
N ALA A 123 3.45 -7.19 4.98
CA ALA A 123 2.54 -8.25 5.40
C ALA A 123 1.89 -8.95 4.20
N GLY A 124 1.49 -8.18 3.18
CA GLY A 124 0.98 -8.70 1.92
C GLY A 124 1.99 -9.57 1.17
N LEU A 125 3.27 -9.17 1.14
CA LEU A 125 4.35 -9.99 0.57
C LEU A 125 4.54 -11.30 1.34
N VAL A 126 4.51 -11.27 2.67
CA VAL A 126 4.64 -12.47 3.53
C VAL A 126 3.49 -13.42 3.28
N VAL A 127 2.25 -12.94 3.30
CA VAL A 127 1.04 -13.74 3.05
C VAL A 127 1.01 -14.26 1.61
N GLY A 128 1.34 -13.40 0.64
CA GLY A 128 1.36 -13.75 -0.78
C GLY A 128 2.35 -14.87 -1.12
N ASN A 129 3.51 -14.91 -0.44
CA ASN A 129 4.52 -15.95 -0.63
C ASN A 129 4.29 -17.20 0.24
N ALA A 130 3.40 -17.12 1.24
CA ALA A 130 3.10 -18.26 2.10
C ALA A 130 2.17 -19.27 1.44
N LYS A 131 2.22 -20.50 1.93
CA LYS A 131 1.21 -21.52 1.64
C LYS A 131 0.05 -21.30 2.60
N ILE A 132 -1.05 -20.77 2.09
CA ILE A 132 -2.28 -20.53 2.85
C ILE A 132 -3.45 -21.29 2.23
N VAL A 133 -4.41 -21.65 3.09
CA VAL A 133 -5.66 -22.28 2.65
C VAL A 133 -6.46 -21.31 1.79
N HIS A 134 -7.23 -21.83 0.83
CA HIS A 134 -8.12 -21.03 -0.05
C HIS A 134 -7.45 -19.85 -0.79
N LYS A 135 -6.13 -19.94 -1.06
CA LYS A 135 -5.34 -18.86 -1.69
C LYS A 135 -5.95 -18.34 -2.99
N LYS A 136 -6.51 -19.24 -3.82
CA LYS A 136 -7.12 -18.87 -5.10
C LYS A 136 -8.39 -18.03 -4.91
N SER A 137 -9.25 -18.42 -3.97
CA SER A 137 -10.47 -17.69 -3.63
C SER A 137 -10.15 -16.29 -3.10
N MET A 138 -9.18 -16.19 -2.19
CA MET A 138 -8.70 -14.90 -1.69
C MET A 138 -8.13 -14.02 -2.81
N GLY A 139 -7.32 -14.58 -3.71
CA GLY A 139 -6.78 -13.83 -4.84
C GLY A 139 -7.87 -13.23 -5.73
N THR A 140 -8.89 -14.02 -6.09
CA THR A 140 -10.01 -13.54 -6.91
C THR A 140 -10.79 -12.42 -6.22
N PHE A 141 -11.03 -12.56 -4.91
CA PHE A 141 -11.69 -11.51 -4.12
C PHE A 141 -10.90 -10.20 -4.13
N PHE A 142 -9.59 -10.27 -3.83
CA PHE A 142 -8.75 -9.08 -3.79
C PHE A 142 -8.54 -8.44 -5.16
N ASP A 143 -8.52 -9.21 -6.24
CA ASP A 143 -8.50 -8.66 -7.59
C ASP A 143 -9.76 -7.82 -7.87
N GLY A 144 -10.96 -8.32 -7.53
CA GLY A 144 -12.21 -7.58 -7.68
C GLY A 144 -12.29 -6.36 -6.74
N PHE A 145 -11.83 -6.53 -5.50
CA PHE A 145 -11.81 -5.48 -4.50
C PHE A 145 -10.84 -4.34 -4.89
N ALA A 146 -9.68 -4.66 -5.43
CA ALA A 146 -8.73 -3.68 -5.95
C ALA A 146 -9.34 -2.86 -7.10
N TRP A 147 -10.05 -3.51 -8.03
CA TRP A 147 -10.79 -2.83 -9.10
C TRP A 147 -11.82 -1.83 -8.56
N LEU A 148 -12.62 -2.26 -7.58
CA LEU A 148 -13.62 -1.39 -6.96
C LEU A 148 -12.96 -0.16 -6.32
N TRP A 149 -11.91 -0.35 -5.52
CA TRP A 149 -11.20 0.74 -4.87
C TRP A 149 -10.49 1.66 -5.85
N GLN A 150 -9.97 1.14 -6.95
CA GLN A 150 -9.40 1.95 -8.01
C GLN A 150 -10.43 2.90 -8.62
N ILE A 151 -11.65 2.42 -8.90
CA ILE A 151 -12.74 3.26 -9.40
C ILE A 151 -13.11 4.33 -8.38
N VAL A 152 -13.29 3.95 -7.11
CA VAL A 152 -13.62 4.88 -6.02
C VAL A 152 -12.53 5.95 -5.87
N MET A 153 -11.26 5.56 -5.92
CA MET A 153 -10.13 6.47 -5.81
C MET A 153 -10.13 7.50 -6.94
N PHE A 154 -10.22 7.08 -8.19
CA PHE A 154 -10.22 8.01 -9.32
C PHE A 154 -11.45 8.90 -9.35
N LEU A 155 -12.63 8.38 -8.97
CA LEU A 155 -13.83 9.19 -8.83
C LEU A 155 -13.65 10.26 -7.75
N THR A 156 -13.15 9.87 -6.59
CA THR A 156 -12.89 10.81 -5.47
C THR A 156 -11.88 11.87 -5.85
N LEU A 157 -10.77 11.48 -6.48
CA LEU A 157 -9.77 12.43 -6.98
C LEU A 157 -10.38 13.40 -7.98
N GLY A 158 -11.18 12.90 -8.94
CA GLY A 158 -11.86 13.75 -9.91
C GLY A 158 -12.83 14.75 -9.28
N LEU A 159 -13.53 14.37 -8.22
CA LEU A 159 -14.44 15.25 -7.48
C LEU A 159 -13.71 16.27 -6.59
N LEU A 160 -12.53 15.93 -6.07
CA LEU A 160 -11.73 16.81 -5.22
C LEU A 160 -10.94 17.85 -6.03
N VAL A 161 -10.68 17.60 -7.31
CA VAL A 161 -9.96 18.54 -8.17
C VAL A 161 -10.82 19.78 -8.40
N ASN A 162 -10.33 20.94 -7.96
CA ASN A 162 -10.92 22.24 -8.24
C ASN A 162 -10.16 22.90 -9.41
N PRO A 163 -10.72 22.95 -10.64
CA PRO A 163 -10.00 23.46 -11.81
C PRO A 163 -9.55 24.92 -11.67
N HIS A 164 -10.28 25.74 -10.91
CA HIS A 164 -9.94 27.13 -10.68
C HIS A 164 -8.65 27.35 -9.88
N GLU A 165 -8.31 26.39 -9.01
CA GLU A 165 -7.07 26.44 -8.22
C GLU A 165 -5.86 25.93 -9.00
N LEU A 166 -6.08 25.16 -10.05
CA LEU A 166 -5.00 24.64 -10.91
C LEU A 166 -4.50 25.67 -11.92
N LEU A 167 -5.39 26.54 -12.43
CA LEU A 167 -5.04 27.53 -13.46
C LEU A 167 -3.88 28.44 -13.06
N PRO A 168 -3.82 29.03 -11.84
CA PRO A 168 -2.72 29.91 -11.44
C PRO A 168 -1.37 29.19 -11.29
N VAL A 169 -1.40 27.89 -11.02
CA VAL A 169 -0.18 27.08 -10.75
C VAL A 169 0.29 26.33 -12.00
N ALA A 170 -0.53 26.28 -13.04
CA ALA A 170 -0.23 25.54 -14.28
C ALA A 170 1.05 26.01 -14.95
N SER A 171 1.35 27.31 -14.92
CA SER A 171 2.58 27.88 -15.50
C SER A 171 3.85 27.42 -14.77
N VAL A 172 3.76 27.13 -13.48
CA VAL A 172 4.89 26.65 -12.65
C VAL A 172 5.02 25.12 -12.72
N GLY A 173 3.90 24.43 -12.92
CA GLY A 173 3.89 22.96 -13.00
C GLY A 173 4.30 22.39 -14.36
N VAL A 174 4.40 23.22 -15.41
CA VAL A 174 4.82 22.83 -16.77
C VAL A 174 6.33 23.08 -16.99
N LEU A 175 6.99 23.83 -16.11
CA LEU A 175 8.44 24.04 -16.11
C LEU A 175 9.17 22.95 -15.34
#